data_e312fbd99765ca01b22266140295f81c
#
_entry.id   e312fbd99765ca01b22266140295f81c
#
_cell.length_a   1.000
_cell.length_b   1.000
_cell.length_c   1.000
_cell.angle_alpha   90.00
_cell.angle_beta   90.00
_cell.angle_gamma   90.00
#
_symmetry.space_group_name_H-M   'P 1'
#
loop_
_entity.id
_entity.type
_entity.pdbx_description
1 polymer ?
#
loop_
_entity_poly.entity_id
_entity_poly.type
_entity_poly.pdbx_seq_one_letter_code
_entity_poly.pdbx_strand_id
1 'polypeptide(L)'
;MKLRVLGRLIRIHRVLARHGLIEFTRGTSVHGKLRLIGWLSPWLWLQGQSTGSRGLRLRLALQELGPVFVKFGQAISTRRDLLPADIADELVKLQDQVPPFSGEIARQIAAAALGQPLDALFRNFDTEPLAAASIAQVHAATLTDGREVIVKILRPQMREVIARDVEVLYALAELADRHTVEGRRLRPLDIVREYEKTILDELDLMREAANAGHLKRNFAGDPKLHVPEVYWDLCRTNVMVMERVHGIPIGDIARLRELGVNFKRLAENGVAIFFTQVFRHNFFHADMHPGNIFVLAENPDEPRYAAVDFGIMGTLDPRDQDYLAQNFLAVFDRDYRKVATLHVDSGWVPHDVRVEEMEAAIRTICEPIFDKPLKDISFGVVLLRLFEALRRFDARIQPQLILLQKTLFNIEGLGRQLYPELDIWKTANPILREWMREKHHPFRVAKRMWAQLPELLRAMEAAPVALRQHLVAAAQPRRSDADFASDAHQQQRGGASRQDRRIVPALVLLAGVIALSAERIPAAVGWIATALGAIWLAVTLLGTRRSSD
;
A
#
# COMPACT_ATOMS: atom_id res chain seq x y z
N MET A 1 -28.41 11.60 -15.24
CA MET A 1 -27.08 11.54 -15.87
C MET A 1 -26.84 12.87 -16.57
N LYS A 2 -25.78 13.63 -16.22
CA LYS A 2 -25.51 14.95 -16.80
C LYS A 2 -25.11 14.81 -18.27
N LEU A 3 -25.53 15.72 -19.16
CA LEU A 3 -25.22 15.70 -20.61
C LEU A 3 -23.72 15.52 -20.93
N ARG A 4 -22.85 16.05 -20.06
CA ARG A 4 -21.38 15.95 -20.17
C ARG A 4 -20.88 14.49 -20.00
N VAL A 5 -21.52 13.70 -19.11
CA VAL A 5 -21.19 12.28 -18.89
C VAL A 5 -21.61 11.44 -20.10
N LEU A 6 -22.75 11.75 -20.69
CA LEU A 6 -23.24 11.06 -21.89
C LEU A 6 -22.28 11.22 -23.08
N GLY A 7 -21.79 12.43 -23.35
CA GLY A 7 -20.81 12.69 -24.40
C GLY A 7 -19.50 11.92 -24.19
N ARG A 8 -19.04 11.81 -22.92
CA ARG A 8 -17.84 11.05 -22.57
C ARG A 8 -18.03 9.54 -22.72
N LEU A 9 -19.20 9.02 -22.30
CA LEU A 9 -19.58 7.62 -22.52
C LEU A 9 -19.63 7.24 -24.02
N ILE A 10 -20.15 8.13 -24.87
CA ILE A 10 -20.14 7.92 -26.33
C ILE A 10 -18.71 7.86 -26.85
N ARG A 11 -17.80 8.74 -26.39
CA ARG A 11 -16.38 8.69 -26.76
C ARG A 11 -15.73 7.37 -26.33
N ILE A 12 -15.97 6.94 -25.09
CA ILE A 12 -15.43 5.68 -24.55
C ILE A 12 -15.96 4.50 -25.37
N HIS A 13 -17.29 4.46 -25.63
CA HIS A 13 -17.88 3.42 -26.46
C HIS A 13 -17.22 3.37 -27.86
N ARG A 14 -16.99 4.54 -28.48
CA ARG A 14 -16.33 4.63 -29.78
C ARG A 14 -14.88 4.09 -29.72
N VAL A 15 -14.11 4.44 -28.69
CA VAL A 15 -12.74 3.95 -28.54
C VAL A 15 -12.72 2.45 -28.30
N LEU A 16 -13.57 1.93 -27.39
CA LEU A 16 -13.68 0.50 -27.11
C LEU A 16 -14.11 -0.30 -28.36
N ALA A 17 -15.03 0.26 -29.16
CA ALA A 17 -15.47 -0.34 -30.40
C ALA A 17 -14.34 -0.38 -31.45
N ARG A 18 -13.59 0.73 -31.60
CA ARG A 18 -12.44 0.83 -32.50
C ARG A 18 -11.38 -0.22 -32.21
N HIS A 19 -11.13 -0.49 -30.92
CA HIS A 19 -10.18 -1.50 -30.49
C HIS A 19 -10.79 -2.92 -30.36
N GLY A 20 -12.02 -3.13 -30.83
CA GLY A 20 -12.69 -4.44 -30.83
C GLY A 20 -12.98 -5.00 -29.42
N LEU A 21 -13.05 -4.13 -28.40
CA LEU A 21 -13.23 -4.53 -26.99
C LEU A 21 -14.69 -4.77 -26.60
N ILE A 22 -15.65 -4.51 -27.50
CA ILE A 22 -17.07 -4.85 -27.29
C ILE A 22 -17.25 -6.37 -27.12
N GLU A 23 -16.31 -7.17 -27.61
CA GLU A 23 -16.30 -8.63 -27.38
C GLU A 23 -16.29 -9.02 -25.91
N PHE A 24 -15.71 -8.22 -25.03
CA PHE A 24 -15.72 -8.46 -23.58
C PHE A 24 -17.13 -8.41 -22.97
N THR A 25 -18.09 -7.85 -23.67
CA THR A 25 -19.49 -7.84 -23.25
C THR A 25 -20.28 -9.06 -23.72
N ARG A 26 -19.68 -9.98 -24.49
CA ARG A 26 -20.33 -11.22 -24.94
C ARG A 26 -20.76 -12.06 -23.73
N GLY A 27 -22.02 -12.48 -23.74
CA GLY A 27 -22.62 -13.22 -22.61
C GLY A 27 -23.28 -12.33 -21.54
N THR A 28 -23.23 -11.00 -21.67
CA THR A 28 -23.94 -10.08 -20.79
C THR A 28 -25.25 -9.58 -21.41
N SER A 29 -26.24 -9.23 -20.58
CA SER A 29 -27.50 -8.63 -21.02
C SER A 29 -27.34 -7.28 -21.75
N VAL A 30 -26.14 -6.67 -21.64
CA VAL A 30 -25.79 -5.37 -22.23
C VAL A 30 -25.26 -5.51 -23.64
N HIS A 31 -24.75 -6.70 -24.02
CA HIS A 31 -24.12 -6.94 -25.32
C HIS A 31 -25.01 -6.55 -26.51
N GLY A 32 -26.28 -6.96 -26.46
CA GLY A 32 -27.25 -6.63 -27.51
C GLY A 32 -27.49 -5.12 -27.68
N LYS A 33 -27.56 -4.40 -26.56
CA LYS A 33 -27.77 -2.93 -26.56
C LYS A 33 -26.54 -2.19 -27.06
N LEU A 34 -25.34 -2.59 -26.63
CA LEU A 34 -24.07 -2.00 -27.08
C LEU A 34 -23.83 -2.30 -28.58
N ARG A 35 -24.19 -3.48 -29.05
CA ARG A 35 -24.10 -3.86 -30.47
C ARG A 35 -25.07 -3.06 -31.32
N LEU A 36 -26.31 -2.81 -30.85
CA LEU A 36 -27.27 -1.98 -31.52
C LEU A 36 -26.80 -0.54 -31.67
N ILE A 37 -26.22 0.04 -30.58
CA ILE A 37 -25.63 1.38 -30.60
C ILE A 37 -24.43 1.40 -31.57
N GLY A 38 -23.61 0.33 -31.58
CA GLY A 38 -22.53 0.15 -32.52
C GLY A 38 -23.02 0.09 -33.98
N TRP A 39 -24.10 -0.61 -34.23
CA TRP A 39 -24.71 -0.73 -35.57
C TRP A 39 -25.26 0.60 -36.09
N LEU A 40 -25.74 1.46 -35.23
CA LEU A 40 -26.20 2.82 -35.53
C LEU A 40 -25.03 3.81 -35.75
N SER A 41 -23.77 3.40 -35.58
CA SER A 41 -22.61 4.26 -35.77
C SER A 41 -21.89 3.94 -37.09
N PRO A 42 -22.08 4.74 -38.16
CA PRO A 42 -21.51 4.47 -39.51
C PRO A 42 -20.01 4.35 -39.52
N TRP A 43 -19.31 4.98 -38.56
CA TRP A 43 -17.86 4.99 -38.41
C TRP A 43 -17.27 3.62 -38.02
N LEU A 44 -18.05 2.71 -37.42
CA LEU A 44 -17.60 1.38 -37.05
C LEU A 44 -17.51 0.42 -38.26
N TRP A 45 -18.20 0.74 -39.33
CA TRP A 45 -18.23 -0.06 -40.56
C TRP A 45 -17.03 0.16 -41.45
N LEU A 46 -16.32 1.31 -41.27
CA LEU A 46 -15.20 1.73 -42.09
C LEU A 46 -13.83 1.43 -41.47
N GLN A 47 -13.77 0.87 -40.25
CA GLN A 47 -12.51 0.61 -39.59
C GLN A 47 -12.18 -0.88 -39.60
N GLY A 48 -10.97 -1.19 -40.11
CA GLY A 48 -10.39 -2.53 -40.08
C GLY A 48 -10.30 -3.09 -38.66
N GLN A 49 -10.43 -4.41 -38.53
CA GLN A 49 -10.29 -5.09 -37.22
C GLN A 49 -8.92 -4.78 -36.65
N SER A 50 -8.90 -4.26 -35.42
CA SER A 50 -7.65 -4.06 -34.68
C SER A 50 -6.97 -5.42 -34.46
N THR A 51 -5.77 -5.58 -35.02
CA THR A 51 -4.93 -6.77 -34.89
C THR A 51 -4.20 -6.76 -33.56
N GLY A 52 -4.10 -7.89 -32.87
CA GLY A 52 -3.34 -8.05 -31.64
C GLY A 52 -4.08 -8.74 -30.51
N SER A 53 -3.34 -9.06 -29.43
CA SER A 53 -3.91 -9.68 -28.24
C SER A 53 -4.96 -8.77 -27.58
N ARG A 54 -5.91 -9.35 -26.84
CA ARG A 54 -6.93 -8.58 -26.12
C ARG A 54 -6.32 -7.60 -25.12
N GLY A 55 -5.21 -7.96 -24.46
CA GLY A 55 -4.48 -7.09 -23.54
C GLY A 55 -3.87 -5.87 -24.26
N LEU A 56 -3.22 -6.08 -25.43
CA LEU A 56 -2.68 -4.99 -26.25
C LEU A 56 -3.78 -4.00 -26.66
N ARG A 57 -4.91 -4.52 -27.14
CA ARG A 57 -6.04 -3.69 -27.56
C ARG A 57 -6.60 -2.85 -26.40
N LEU A 58 -6.70 -3.44 -25.19
CA LEU A 58 -7.13 -2.72 -23.99
C LEU A 58 -6.11 -1.62 -23.61
N ARG A 59 -4.81 -1.92 -23.63
CA ARG A 59 -3.76 -0.94 -23.35
C ARG A 59 -3.86 0.26 -24.29
N LEU A 60 -3.97 0.03 -25.59
CA LEU A 60 -4.09 1.10 -26.60
C LEU A 60 -5.39 1.93 -26.40
N ALA A 61 -6.49 1.27 -26.06
CA ALA A 61 -7.74 1.97 -25.76
C ALA A 61 -7.62 2.89 -24.55
N LEU A 62 -6.98 2.44 -23.46
CA LEU A 62 -6.76 3.26 -22.27
C LEU A 62 -5.84 4.45 -22.56
N GLN A 63 -4.80 4.28 -23.37
CA GLN A 63 -3.94 5.36 -23.82
C GLN A 63 -4.71 6.41 -24.64
N GLU A 64 -5.59 5.99 -25.57
CA GLU A 64 -6.43 6.90 -26.37
C GLU A 64 -7.48 7.63 -25.51
N LEU A 65 -7.96 7.01 -24.43
CA LEU A 65 -8.92 7.62 -23.51
C LEU A 65 -8.30 8.72 -22.63
N GLY A 66 -6.99 8.68 -22.43
CA GLY A 66 -6.24 9.73 -21.76
C GLY A 66 -5.73 9.38 -20.35
N PRO A 67 -5.09 10.36 -19.66
CA PRO A 67 -4.27 10.12 -18.49
C PRO A 67 -5.00 9.44 -17.32
N VAL A 68 -6.26 9.77 -17.06
CA VAL A 68 -7.06 9.14 -15.99
C VAL A 68 -7.26 7.65 -16.24
N PHE A 69 -7.50 7.26 -17.50
CA PHE A 69 -7.66 5.85 -17.87
C PHE A 69 -6.32 5.10 -17.92
N VAL A 70 -5.23 5.78 -18.29
CA VAL A 70 -3.87 5.23 -18.19
C VAL A 70 -3.53 4.90 -16.74
N LYS A 71 -3.72 5.84 -15.83
CA LYS A 71 -3.52 5.67 -14.39
C LYS A 71 -4.44 4.59 -13.80
N PHE A 72 -5.70 4.54 -14.22
CA PHE A 72 -6.61 3.46 -13.84
C PHE A 72 -6.09 2.10 -14.30
N GLY A 73 -5.62 1.99 -15.55
CA GLY A 73 -5.01 0.78 -16.09
C GLY A 73 -3.76 0.37 -15.31
N GLN A 74 -2.90 1.32 -14.95
CA GLN A 74 -1.73 1.07 -14.10
C GLN A 74 -2.13 0.59 -12.70
N ALA A 75 -3.13 1.22 -12.06
CA ALA A 75 -3.62 0.82 -10.75
C ALA A 75 -4.16 -0.62 -10.75
N ILE A 76 -4.98 -0.99 -11.75
CA ILE A 76 -5.52 -2.35 -11.83
C ILE A 76 -4.50 -3.39 -12.33
N SER A 77 -3.45 -3.00 -13.06
CA SER A 77 -2.40 -3.92 -13.52
C SER A 77 -1.65 -4.58 -12.37
N THR A 78 -1.56 -3.90 -11.23
CA THR A 78 -0.96 -4.42 -10.00
C THR A 78 -1.84 -5.48 -9.33
N ARG A 79 -3.14 -5.47 -9.61
CA ARG A 79 -4.15 -6.36 -9.04
C ARG A 79 -4.32 -7.61 -9.93
N ARG A 80 -3.28 -8.45 -9.96
CA ARG A 80 -3.31 -9.71 -10.73
C ARG A 80 -4.38 -10.69 -10.25
N ASP A 81 -4.96 -10.46 -9.06
CA ASP A 81 -6.12 -11.17 -8.53
C ASP A 81 -7.41 -10.85 -9.30
N LEU A 82 -7.48 -9.70 -9.93
CA LEU A 82 -8.67 -9.21 -10.64
C LEU A 82 -8.64 -9.46 -12.14
N LEU A 83 -7.44 -9.59 -12.73
CA LEU A 83 -7.25 -9.64 -14.17
C LEU A 83 -6.65 -10.96 -14.64
N PRO A 84 -7.04 -11.44 -15.85
CA PRO A 84 -6.28 -12.47 -16.56
C PRO A 84 -4.83 -12.03 -16.79
N ALA A 85 -3.88 -12.98 -16.72
CA ALA A 85 -2.45 -12.70 -16.79
C ALA A 85 -2.05 -11.94 -18.07
N ASP A 86 -2.61 -12.33 -19.22
CA ASP A 86 -2.33 -11.69 -20.51
C ASP A 86 -2.77 -10.21 -20.59
N ILE A 87 -3.81 -9.84 -19.85
CA ILE A 87 -4.26 -8.45 -19.73
C ILE A 87 -3.36 -7.69 -18.75
N ALA A 88 -3.10 -8.27 -17.56
CA ALA A 88 -2.26 -7.65 -16.55
C ALA A 88 -0.86 -7.35 -17.11
N ASP A 89 -0.23 -8.30 -17.83
CA ASP A 89 1.10 -8.16 -18.42
C ASP A 89 1.18 -7.05 -19.48
N GLU A 90 0.10 -6.81 -20.22
CA GLU A 90 0.05 -5.68 -21.15
C GLU A 90 -0.21 -4.35 -20.45
N LEU A 91 -1.05 -4.31 -19.41
CA LEU A 91 -1.34 -3.07 -18.68
C LEU A 91 -0.13 -2.57 -17.88
N VAL A 92 0.76 -3.45 -17.42
CA VAL A 92 2.03 -3.06 -16.78
C VAL A 92 2.90 -2.20 -17.72
N LYS A 93 2.76 -2.37 -19.05
CA LYS A 93 3.50 -1.59 -20.06
C LYS A 93 2.94 -0.18 -20.29
N LEU A 94 1.86 0.21 -19.60
CA LEU A 94 1.32 1.57 -19.67
C LEU A 94 2.33 2.57 -19.11
N GLN A 95 2.75 3.53 -19.95
CA GLN A 95 3.67 4.59 -19.57
C GLN A 95 2.92 5.90 -19.34
N ASP A 96 3.42 6.71 -18.42
CA ASP A 96 2.85 8.01 -18.06
C ASP A 96 3.32 9.16 -18.99
N GLN A 97 3.82 8.84 -20.17
CA GLN A 97 4.29 9.85 -21.12
C GLN A 97 3.11 10.57 -21.78
N VAL A 98 2.95 11.82 -21.42
CA VAL A 98 1.94 12.73 -22.00
C VAL A 98 2.67 13.96 -22.55
N PRO A 99 2.31 14.48 -23.73
CA PRO A 99 2.92 15.71 -24.26
C PRO A 99 2.90 16.83 -23.22
N PRO A 100 3.98 17.61 -23.10
CA PRO A 100 4.02 18.75 -22.17
C PRO A 100 2.96 19.79 -22.53
N PHE A 101 2.45 20.50 -21.51
CA PHE A 101 1.71 21.74 -21.73
C PHE A 101 2.66 22.93 -21.78
N SER A 102 2.19 24.07 -22.26
CA SER A 102 3.02 25.27 -22.46
C SER A 102 3.75 25.69 -21.19
N GLY A 103 5.07 25.94 -21.28
CA GLY A 103 5.87 26.44 -20.18
C GLY A 103 5.42 27.81 -19.69
N GLU A 104 4.84 28.65 -20.54
CA GLU A 104 4.24 29.92 -20.11
C GLU A 104 3.01 29.71 -19.22
N ILE A 105 2.20 28.70 -19.50
CA ILE A 105 1.09 28.30 -18.61
C ILE A 105 1.65 27.77 -17.29
N ALA A 106 2.74 26.98 -17.33
CA ALA A 106 3.39 26.50 -16.12
C ALA A 106 3.91 27.66 -15.27
N ARG A 107 4.54 28.65 -15.87
CA ARG A 107 5.01 29.88 -15.24
C ARG A 107 3.86 30.64 -14.55
N GLN A 108 2.75 30.81 -15.25
CA GLN A 108 1.55 31.47 -14.70
C GLN A 108 0.96 30.71 -13.51
N ILE A 109 0.85 29.36 -13.61
CA ILE A 109 0.35 28.53 -12.52
C ILE A 109 1.26 28.63 -11.29
N ALA A 110 2.57 28.58 -11.47
CA ALA A 110 3.53 28.69 -10.38
C ALA A 110 3.48 30.07 -9.72
N ALA A 111 3.46 31.15 -10.51
CA ALA A 111 3.34 32.53 -9.99
C ALA A 111 2.05 32.72 -9.19
N ALA A 112 0.93 32.24 -9.72
CA ALA A 112 -0.37 32.34 -9.05
C ALA A 112 -0.40 31.53 -7.74
N ALA A 113 0.19 30.32 -7.74
CA ALA A 113 0.26 29.48 -6.57
C ALA A 113 1.13 30.05 -5.46
N LEU A 114 2.30 30.62 -5.83
CA LEU A 114 3.26 31.19 -4.89
C LEU A 114 2.88 32.63 -4.45
N GLY A 115 1.94 33.26 -5.15
CA GLY A 115 1.45 34.62 -4.81
C GLY A 115 2.43 35.74 -5.10
N GLN A 116 3.49 35.45 -5.88
CA GLN A 116 4.53 36.39 -6.25
C GLN A 116 5.01 36.18 -7.69
N PRO A 117 5.52 37.20 -8.39
CA PRO A 117 6.18 37.01 -9.69
C PRO A 117 7.36 36.04 -9.55
N LEU A 118 7.49 35.13 -10.50
CA LEU A 118 8.56 34.10 -10.43
C LEU A 118 9.97 34.74 -10.45
N ASP A 119 10.14 35.88 -11.11
CA ASP A 119 11.42 36.58 -11.19
C ASP A 119 11.87 37.15 -9.83
N ALA A 120 10.96 37.27 -8.86
CA ALA A 120 11.30 37.62 -7.47
C ALA A 120 11.82 36.41 -6.66
N LEU A 121 11.44 35.21 -7.04
CA LEU A 121 11.78 33.98 -6.32
C LEU A 121 12.93 33.22 -7.00
N PHE A 122 12.98 33.25 -8.32
CA PHE A 122 13.95 32.52 -9.12
C PHE A 122 14.76 33.49 -9.98
N ARG A 123 16.09 33.28 -10.00
CA ARG A 123 16.98 33.98 -10.94
C ARG A 123 16.72 33.54 -12.37
N ASN A 124 16.41 32.24 -12.53
CA ASN A 124 16.05 31.63 -13.81
C ASN A 124 14.95 30.58 -13.59
N PHE A 125 13.98 30.55 -14.49
CA PHE A 125 12.96 29.52 -14.59
C PHE A 125 12.90 29.05 -16.04
N ASP A 126 13.27 27.79 -16.28
CA ASP A 126 13.26 27.20 -17.61
C ASP A 126 11.83 26.84 -18.02
N THR A 127 11.36 27.43 -19.11
CA THR A 127 10.02 27.15 -19.65
C THR A 127 9.94 25.83 -20.40
N GLU A 128 11.10 25.26 -20.83
CA GLU A 128 11.15 23.91 -21.37
C GLU A 128 11.18 22.89 -20.20
N PRO A 129 10.22 21.96 -20.13
CA PRO A 129 10.17 21.02 -19.03
C PRO A 129 11.26 19.94 -19.14
N LEU A 130 11.87 19.59 -18.02
CA LEU A 130 12.78 18.45 -17.90
C LEU A 130 12.05 17.10 -18.09
N ALA A 131 10.81 17.05 -17.62
CA ALA A 131 9.96 15.86 -17.70
C ALA A 131 8.48 16.24 -17.70
N ALA A 132 7.66 15.44 -18.37
CA ALA A 132 6.22 15.60 -18.40
C ALA A 132 5.53 14.26 -18.11
N ALA A 133 4.80 14.20 -17.00
CA ALA A 133 3.99 13.07 -16.58
C ALA A 133 2.49 13.28 -16.88
N SER A 134 1.67 12.29 -16.55
CA SER A 134 0.22 12.33 -16.78
C SER A 134 -0.47 13.49 -16.07
N ILE A 135 -0.07 13.83 -14.85
CA ILE A 135 -0.74 14.83 -13.99
C ILE A 135 0.11 16.09 -13.71
N ALA A 136 1.42 16.05 -13.94
CA ALA A 136 2.35 17.13 -13.65
C ALA A 136 3.45 17.25 -14.69
N GLN A 137 4.17 18.35 -14.69
CA GLN A 137 5.46 18.49 -15.38
C GLN A 137 6.49 19.16 -14.47
N VAL A 138 7.77 18.94 -14.76
CA VAL A 138 8.91 19.36 -13.96
C VAL A 138 9.77 20.32 -14.76
N HIS A 139 10.04 21.48 -14.20
CA HIS A 139 10.90 22.52 -14.79
C HIS A 139 12.16 22.71 -13.96
N ALA A 140 13.28 23.01 -14.64
CA ALA A 140 14.48 23.48 -13.96
C ALA A 140 14.33 24.94 -13.53
N ALA A 141 14.88 25.29 -12.40
CA ALA A 141 14.95 26.67 -11.96
C ALA A 141 16.20 26.89 -11.08
N THR A 142 16.57 28.16 -10.91
CA THR A 142 17.64 28.57 -9.98
C THR A 142 17.08 29.60 -9.03
N LEU A 143 17.16 29.37 -7.74
CA LEU A 143 16.75 30.33 -6.73
C LEU A 143 17.61 31.60 -6.77
N THR A 144 17.13 32.69 -6.15
CA THR A 144 17.86 33.95 -6.09
C THR A 144 19.21 33.85 -5.38
N ASP A 145 19.36 32.85 -4.46
CA ASP A 145 20.61 32.56 -3.76
C ASP A 145 21.58 31.65 -4.56
N GLY A 146 21.19 31.23 -5.76
CA GLY A 146 22.00 30.42 -6.67
C GLY A 146 21.82 28.91 -6.56
N ARG A 147 20.98 28.40 -5.65
CA ARG A 147 20.67 26.97 -5.55
C ARG A 147 19.86 26.51 -6.75
N GLU A 148 20.28 25.39 -7.35
CA GLU A 148 19.53 24.76 -8.44
C GLU A 148 18.40 23.91 -7.89
N VAL A 149 17.21 24.09 -8.42
CA VAL A 149 15.99 23.42 -7.98
C VAL A 149 15.20 22.89 -9.18
N ILE A 150 14.28 21.97 -8.89
CA ILE A 150 13.20 21.63 -9.80
C ILE A 150 11.88 22.16 -9.26
N VAL A 151 11.02 22.56 -10.17
CA VAL A 151 9.66 23.02 -9.88
C VAL A 151 8.69 22.05 -10.54
N LYS A 152 8.03 21.23 -9.75
CA LYS A 152 6.98 20.29 -10.18
C LYS A 152 5.64 21.03 -10.13
N ILE A 153 4.90 21.04 -11.24
CA ILE A 153 3.67 21.82 -11.40
C ILE A 153 2.57 20.91 -11.94
N LEU A 154 1.42 20.86 -11.26
CA LEU A 154 0.26 20.12 -11.72
C LEU A 154 -0.28 20.72 -13.03
N ARG A 155 -0.74 19.85 -13.91
CA ARG A 155 -1.43 20.26 -15.13
C ARG A 155 -2.70 21.04 -14.81
N PRO A 156 -3.05 22.05 -15.62
CA PRO A 156 -4.25 22.85 -15.40
C PRO A 156 -5.51 21.98 -15.49
N GLN A 157 -6.53 22.32 -14.70
CA GLN A 157 -7.88 21.70 -14.73
C GLN A 157 -7.90 20.19 -14.51
N MET A 158 -6.84 19.58 -13.92
CA MET A 158 -6.80 18.14 -13.70
C MET A 158 -7.90 17.63 -12.75
N ARG A 159 -8.25 18.43 -11.73
CA ARG A 159 -9.33 18.07 -10.80
C ARG A 159 -10.68 17.88 -11.50
N GLU A 160 -11.02 18.75 -12.43
CA GLU A 160 -12.24 18.70 -13.21
C GLU A 160 -12.23 17.53 -14.21
N VAL A 161 -11.06 17.27 -14.82
CA VAL A 161 -10.87 16.12 -15.72
C VAL A 161 -11.05 14.82 -14.96
N ILE A 162 -10.40 14.68 -13.81
CA ILE A 162 -10.47 13.49 -12.95
C ILE A 162 -11.91 13.29 -12.46
N ALA A 163 -12.55 14.32 -11.90
CA ALA A 163 -13.91 14.21 -11.38
C ALA A 163 -14.89 13.69 -12.45
N ARG A 164 -14.79 14.23 -13.68
CA ARG A 164 -15.62 13.79 -14.80
C ARG A 164 -15.34 12.34 -15.23
N ASP A 165 -14.07 11.95 -15.31
CA ASP A 165 -13.70 10.64 -15.80
C ASP A 165 -13.95 9.55 -14.73
N VAL A 166 -13.80 9.87 -13.44
CA VAL A 166 -14.19 9.02 -12.31
C VAL A 166 -15.71 8.80 -12.26
N GLU A 167 -16.54 9.86 -12.52
CA GLU A 167 -17.99 9.71 -12.62
C GLU A 167 -18.40 8.68 -13.71
N VAL A 168 -17.62 8.64 -14.80
CA VAL A 168 -17.80 7.63 -15.86
C VAL A 168 -17.34 6.24 -15.42
N LEU A 169 -16.23 6.13 -14.72
CA LEU A 169 -15.77 4.85 -14.18
C LEU A 169 -16.79 4.26 -13.20
N TYR A 170 -17.43 5.07 -12.36
CA TYR A 170 -18.53 4.62 -11.50
C TYR A 170 -19.71 4.10 -12.30
N ALA A 171 -20.11 4.81 -13.38
CA ALA A 171 -21.21 4.34 -14.24
C ALA A 171 -20.89 3.00 -14.92
N LEU A 172 -19.64 2.79 -15.35
CA LEU A 172 -19.19 1.52 -15.91
C LEU A 172 -19.13 0.42 -14.85
N ALA A 173 -18.67 0.74 -13.64
CA ALA A 173 -18.62 -0.18 -12.52
C ALA A 173 -20.02 -0.64 -12.09
N GLU A 174 -21.00 0.27 -11.99
CA GLU A 174 -22.40 -0.07 -11.72
C GLU A 174 -22.98 -0.99 -12.80
N LEU A 175 -22.64 -0.72 -14.06
CA LEU A 175 -23.11 -1.54 -15.17
C LEU A 175 -22.53 -2.96 -15.08
N ALA A 176 -21.25 -3.09 -14.78
CA ALA A 176 -20.57 -4.38 -14.60
C ALA A 176 -21.15 -5.14 -13.40
N ASP A 177 -21.34 -4.49 -12.27
CA ASP A 177 -21.89 -5.08 -11.04
C ASP A 177 -23.30 -5.64 -11.26
N ARG A 178 -24.18 -4.88 -11.95
CA ARG A 178 -25.58 -5.28 -12.19
C ARG A 178 -25.75 -6.36 -13.24
N HIS A 179 -24.86 -6.42 -14.26
CA HIS A 179 -25.13 -7.20 -15.47
C HIS A 179 -24.18 -8.37 -15.70
N THR A 180 -23.15 -8.55 -14.84
CA THR A 180 -22.22 -9.67 -14.98
C THR A 180 -22.04 -10.41 -13.66
N VAL A 181 -21.87 -11.74 -13.73
CA VAL A 181 -21.57 -12.57 -12.55
C VAL A 181 -20.18 -12.24 -12.03
N GLU A 182 -19.22 -12.10 -12.94
CA GLU A 182 -17.85 -11.70 -12.62
C GLU A 182 -17.80 -10.30 -12.01
N GLY A 183 -18.64 -9.35 -12.48
CA GLY A 183 -18.74 -8.02 -11.92
C GLY A 183 -19.08 -8.04 -10.44
N ARG A 184 -20.08 -8.81 -10.03
CA ARG A 184 -20.45 -8.95 -8.61
C ARG A 184 -19.33 -9.54 -7.76
N ARG A 185 -18.55 -10.48 -8.31
CA ARG A 185 -17.39 -11.09 -7.63
C ARG A 185 -16.26 -10.09 -7.45
N LEU A 186 -15.98 -9.27 -8.45
CA LEU A 186 -14.84 -8.34 -8.48
C LEU A 186 -15.08 -7.03 -7.71
N ARG A 187 -16.32 -6.74 -7.30
CA ARG A 187 -16.70 -5.50 -6.59
C ARG A 187 -16.14 -4.22 -7.27
N PRO A 188 -16.51 -3.97 -8.53
CA PRO A 188 -15.91 -2.91 -9.33
C PRO A 188 -16.11 -1.51 -8.73
N LEU A 189 -17.21 -1.30 -7.97
CA LEU A 189 -17.46 -0.04 -7.27
C LEU A 189 -16.41 0.23 -6.18
N ASP A 190 -15.94 -0.80 -5.47
CA ASP A 190 -14.90 -0.65 -4.46
C ASP A 190 -13.56 -0.34 -5.12
N ILE A 191 -13.26 -0.95 -6.27
CA ILE A 191 -12.06 -0.67 -7.06
C ILE A 191 -12.04 0.79 -7.52
N VAL A 192 -13.16 1.29 -8.05
CA VAL A 192 -13.25 2.69 -8.50
C VAL A 192 -13.14 3.66 -7.34
N ARG A 193 -13.72 3.34 -6.18
CA ARG A 193 -13.62 4.16 -4.96
C ARG A 193 -12.17 4.24 -4.45
N GLU A 194 -11.46 3.12 -4.44
CA GLU A 194 -10.05 3.09 -4.07
C GLU A 194 -9.19 3.89 -5.05
N TYR A 195 -9.45 3.73 -6.35
CA TYR A 195 -8.78 4.50 -7.39
C TYR A 195 -9.06 5.99 -7.28
N GLU A 196 -10.31 6.41 -7.08
CA GLU A 196 -10.68 7.82 -6.88
C GLU A 196 -9.88 8.45 -5.76
N LYS A 197 -9.80 7.76 -4.61
CA LYS A 197 -9.00 8.24 -3.47
C LYS A 197 -7.54 8.41 -3.89
N THR A 198 -6.95 7.42 -4.53
CA THR A 198 -5.54 7.44 -4.93
C THR A 198 -5.25 8.56 -5.93
N ILE A 199 -6.07 8.71 -6.98
CA ILE A 199 -5.82 9.72 -8.01
C ILE A 199 -6.07 11.15 -7.51
N LEU A 200 -6.97 11.34 -6.55
CA LEU A 200 -7.18 12.64 -5.89
C LEU A 200 -6.02 12.99 -4.93
N ASP A 201 -5.47 11.98 -4.27
CA ASP A 201 -4.29 12.13 -3.41
C ASP A 201 -3.05 12.55 -4.23
N GLU A 202 -2.92 12.09 -5.48
CA GLU A 202 -1.85 12.50 -6.40
C GLU A 202 -1.96 13.99 -6.84
N LEU A 203 -3.11 14.63 -6.68
CA LEU A 203 -3.31 16.08 -6.96
C LEU A 203 -2.84 16.99 -5.82
N ASP A 204 -2.23 16.47 -4.78
CA ASP A 204 -1.70 17.24 -3.67
C ASP A 204 -0.19 17.08 -3.54
N LEU A 205 0.56 17.97 -4.18
CA LEU A 205 2.03 17.95 -4.14
C LEU A 205 2.59 18.24 -2.73
N MET A 206 1.80 18.79 -1.80
CA MET A 206 2.22 18.92 -0.40
C MET A 206 2.38 17.55 0.27
N ARG A 207 1.58 16.56 -0.12
CA ARG A 207 1.73 15.17 0.37
C ARG A 207 3.01 14.54 -0.16
N GLU A 208 3.32 14.76 -1.43
CA GLU A 208 4.58 14.29 -2.03
C GLU A 208 5.78 14.94 -1.35
N ALA A 209 5.73 16.26 -1.09
CA ALA A 209 6.73 16.98 -0.33
C ALA A 209 6.90 16.43 1.10
N ALA A 210 5.78 16.13 1.78
CA ALA A 210 5.80 15.54 3.12
C ALA A 210 6.43 14.13 3.12
N ASN A 211 6.13 13.33 2.11
CA ASN A 211 6.73 12.01 1.91
C ASN A 211 8.24 12.11 1.70
N ALA A 212 8.70 13.01 0.82
CA ALA A 212 10.12 13.29 0.60
C ALA A 212 10.82 13.68 1.90
N GLY A 213 10.27 14.64 2.63
CA GLY A 213 10.81 15.09 3.92
C GLY A 213 10.82 13.96 4.98
N HIS A 214 9.82 13.09 4.99
CA HIS A 214 9.80 11.93 5.89
C HIS A 214 10.91 10.92 5.53
N LEU A 215 11.03 10.57 4.24
CA LEU A 215 12.07 9.65 3.79
C LEU A 215 13.47 10.22 4.03
N LYS A 216 13.68 11.52 3.80
CA LYS A 216 14.93 12.21 4.10
C LYS A 216 15.33 12.08 5.57
N ARG A 217 14.38 12.28 6.49
CA ARG A 217 14.64 12.10 7.94
C ARG A 217 14.99 10.64 8.28
N ASN A 218 14.29 9.70 7.65
CA ASN A 218 14.54 8.26 7.88
C ASN A 218 15.96 7.84 7.46
N PHE A 219 16.49 8.42 6.40
CA PHE A 219 17.84 8.16 5.89
C PHE A 219 18.86 9.21 6.30
N ALA A 220 18.56 10.04 7.29
CA ALA A 220 19.52 11.01 7.79
C ALA A 220 20.79 10.28 8.31
N GLY A 221 21.93 10.57 7.67
CA GLY A 221 23.22 9.94 7.98
C GLY A 221 23.49 8.59 7.29
N ASP A 222 22.55 8.03 6.51
CA ASP A 222 22.85 6.85 5.67
C ASP A 222 23.39 7.32 4.30
N PRO A 223 24.64 7.00 3.96
CA PRO A 223 25.26 7.48 2.72
C PRO A 223 24.71 6.82 1.46
N LYS A 224 23.89 5.76 1.56
CA LYS A 224 23.44 4.98 0.40
C LYS A 224 22.34 5.68 -0.41
N LEU A 225 21.49 6.50 0.25
CA LEU A 225 20.36 7.15 -0.37
C LEU A 225 20.39 8.66 -0.13
N HIS A 226 20.46 9.41 -1.22
CA HIS A 226 20.20 10.85 -1.23
C HIS A 226 18.71 11.10 -1.49
N VAL A 227 18.08 11.88 -0.63
CA VAL A 227 16.71 12.39 -0.81
C VAL A 227 16.80 13.91 -0.93
N PRO A 228 16.31 14.49 -2.04
CA PRO A 228 16.38 15.93 -2.29
C PRO A 228 15.79 16.77 -1.17
N GLU A 229 16.35 17.97 -0.95
CA GLU A 229 15.79 18.95 -0.03
C GLU A 229 14.48 19.50 -0.58
N VAL A 230 13.46 19.63 0.28
CA VAL A 230 12.18 20.25 -0.06
C VAL A 230 12.17 21.68 0.45
N TYR A 231 11.88 22.63 -0.43
CA TYR A 231 11.79 24.07 -0.09
C TYR A 231 10.34 24.40 0.28
N TRP A 232 9.98 24.18 1.54
CA TRP A 232 8.60 24.24 2.05
C TRP A 232 7.89 25.57 1.80
N ASP A 233 8.62 26.68 1.92
CA ASP A 233 8.08 28.02 1.69
C ASP A 233 7.60 28.22 0.25
N LEU A 234 8.15 27.45 -0.68
CA LEU A 234 7.85 27.44 -2.11
C LEU A 234 6.96 26.24 -2.54
N CYS A 235 6.38 25.52 -1.58
CA CYS A 235 5.47 24.40 -1.87
C CYS A 235 4.02 24.78 -1.64
N ARG A 236 3.14 24.35 -2.54
CA ARG A 236 1.67 24.49 -2.46
C ARG A 236 1.04 23.18 -2.97
N THR A 237 -0.27 23.04 -2.85
CA THR A 237 -1.00 21.85 -3.32
C THR A 237 -0.75 21.53 -4.80
N ASN A 238 -0.50 22.53 -5.64
CA ASN A 238 -0.30 22.38 -7.09
C ASN A 238 1.12 22.72 -7.59
N VAL A 239 2.02 23.11 -6.67
CA VAL A 239 3.44 23.42 -6.98
C VAL A 239 4.32 22.86 -5.88
N MET A 240 5.39 22.17 -6.24
CA MET A 240 6.42 21.66 -5.32
C MET A 240 7.79 22.06 -5.83
N VAL A 241 8.61 22.62 -4.93
CA VAL A 241 10.00 23.00 -5.23
C VAL A 241 10.93 22.15 -4.38
N MET A 242 11.87 21.48 -5.03
CA MET A 242 12.89 20.69 -4.36
C MET A 242 14.25 20.80 -5.05
N GLU A 243 15.29 20.38 -4.37
CA GLU A 243 16.66 20.31 -4.87
C GLU A 243 16.73 19.59 -6.21
N ARG A 244 17.51 20.14 -7.14
CA ARG A 244 17.81 19.49 -8.41
C ARG A 244 18.90 18.45 -8.21
N VAL A 245 18.60 17.20 -8.53
CA VAL A 245 19.57 16.10 -8.48
C VAL A 245 20.35 16.05 -9.79
N HIS A 246 21.67 16.15 -9.71
CA HIS A 246 22.60 15.95 -10.83
C HIS A 246 23.15 14.53 -10.78
N GLY A 247 22.32 13.57 -11.14
CA GLY A 247 22.67 12.16 -11.19
C GLY A 247 22.51 11.58 -12.60
N ILE A 248 23.03 10.38 -12.77
CA ILE A 248 22.86 9.60 -13.99
C ILE A 248 21.63 8.73 -13.81
N PRO A 249 20.64 8.74 -14.74
CA PRO A 249 19.53 7.81 -14.68
C PRO A 249 20.04 6.37 -14.55
N ILE A 250 19.51 5.61 -13.59
CA ILE A 250 20.00 4.25 -13.30
C ILE A 250 19.84 3.30 -14.50
N GLY A 251 18.93 3.61 -15.43
CA GLY A 251 18.76 2.88 -16.68
C GLY A 251 19.84 3.14 -17.74
N ASP A 252 20.65 4.19 -17.58
CA ASP A 252 21.77 4.49 -18.47
C ASP A 252 23.03 3.69 -18.08
N ILE A 253 22.91 2.37 -18.26
CA ILE A 253 23.97 1.40 -17.93
C ILE A 253 25.29 1.71 -18.67
N ALA A 254 25.19 2.22 -19.91
CA ALA A 254 26.36 2.53 -20.72
C ALA A 254 27.17 3.66 -20.05
N ARG A 255 26.51 4.73 -19.68
CA ARG A 255 27.15 5.88 -19.03
C ARG A 255 27.72 5.54 -17.65
N LEU A 256 26.98 4.75 -16.86
CA LEU A 256 27.47 4.28 -15.55
C LEU A 256 28.73 3.40 -15.70
N ARG A 257 28.81 2.57 -16.76
CA ARG A 257 29.97 1.74 -17.05
C ARG A 257 31.18 2.57 -17.48
N GLU A 258 30.97 3.57 -18.32
CA GLU A 258 32.05 4.50 -18.73
C GLU A 258 32.70 5.20 -17.55
N LEU A 259 31.90 5.53 -16.52
CA LEU A 259 32.40 6.17 -15.29
C LEU A 259 33.02 5.19 -14.28
N GLY A 260 33.06 3.90 -14.61
CA GLY A 260 33.64 2.89 -13.74
C GLY A 260 32.85 2.59 -12.47
N VAL A 261 31.53 2.84 -12.47
CA VAL A 261 30.67 2.61 -11.29
C VAL A 261 30.70 1.16 -10.87
N ASN A 262 30.87 0.91 -9.58
CA ASN A 262 30.83 -0.41 -8.99
C ASN A 262 29.38 -0.95 -8.95
N PHE A 263 29.00 -1.68 -10.01
CA PHE A 263 27.65 -2.22 -10.16
C PHE A 263 27.26 -3.22 -9.07
N LYS A 264 28.21 -4.00 -8.56
CA LYS A 264 27.93 -4.91 -7.45
C LYS A 264 27.50 -4.13 -6.21
N ARG A 265 28.28 -3.12 -5.85
CA ARG A 265 27.96 -2.26 -4.70
C ARG A 265 26.64 -1.52 -4.89
N LEU A 266 26.40 -1.00 -6.10
CA LEU A 266 25.17 -0.33 -6.45
C LEU A 266 23.96 -1.27 -6.28
N ALA A 267 24.00 -2.49 -6.83
CA ALA A 267 22.93 -3.45 -6.72
C ALA A 267 22.66 -3.88 -5.27
N GLU A 268 23.72 -4.17 -4.49
CA GLU A 268 23.61 -4.50 -3.07
C GLU A 268 23.01 -3.34 -2.25
N ASN A 269 23.42 -2.09 -2.53
CA ASN A 269 22.86 -0.90 -1.89
C ASN A 269 21.35 -0.75 -2.18
N GLY A 270 20.90 -1.01 -3.41
CA GLY A 270 19.48 -0.95 -3.78
C GLY A 270 18.63 -1.91 -2.96
N VAL A 271 19.10 -3.15 -2.79
CA VAL A 271 18.44 -4.14 -1.92
C VAL A 271 18.44 -3.68 -0.47
N ALA A 272 19.58 -3.19 0.04
CA ALA A 272 19.70 -2.73 1.42
C ALA A 272 18.75 -1.55 1.72
N ILE A 273 18.68 -0.56 0.81
CA ILE A 273 17.76 0.58 0.91
C ILE A 273 16.31 0.10 1.02
N PHE A 274 15.91 -0.83 0.16
CA PHE A 274 14.54 -1.36 0.17
C PHE A 274 14.20 -2.05 1.49
N PHE A 275 15.01 -3.00 1.94
CA PHE A 275 14.75 -3.73 3.18
C PHE A 275 14.80 -2.80 4.41
N THR A 276 15.65 -1.77 4.39
CA THR A 276 15.70 -0.74 5.43
C THR A 276 14.41 0.08 5.45
N GLN A 277 13.92 0.51 4.30
CA GLN A 277 12.65 1.23 4.20
C GLN A 277 11.48 0.41 4.75
N VAL A 278 11.37 -0.85 4.36
CA VAL A 278 10.25 -1.73 4.75
C VAL A 278 10.32 -2.10 6.22
N PHE A 279 11.46 -2.60 6.69
CA PHE A 279 11.56 -3.23 8.01
C PHE A 279 12.04 -2.27 9.11
N ARG A 280 12.98 -1.36 8.82
CA ARG A 280 13.48 -0.45 9.85
C ARG A 280 12.60 0.79 10.00
N HIS A 281 12.16 1.38 8.88
CA HIS A 281 11.42 2.64 8.88
C HIS A 281 9.91 2.46 8.74
N ASN A 282 9.45 1.29 8.27
CA ASN A 282 8.05 1.03 7.93
C ASN A 282 7.46 2.13 7.03
N PHE A 283 8.28 2.65 6.13
CA PHE A 283 7.93 3.68 5.18
C PHE A 283 8.74 3.47 3.92
N PHE A 284 8.11 2.94 2.86
CA PHE A 284 8.80 2.52 1.66
C PHE A 284 8.23 3.15 0.40
N HIS A 285 9.10 3.41 -0.54
CA HIS A 285 8.74 3.89 -1.86
C HIS A 285 8.07 2.76 -2.65
N ALA A 286 6.79 2.93 -2.97
CA ALA A 286 5.99 1.87 -3.60
C ALA A 286 6.01 1.91 -5.14
N ASP A 287 6.72 2.84 -5.74
CA ASP A 287 6.87 2.98 -7.19
C ASP A 287 8.33 3.20 -7.63
N MET A 288 9.24 2.37 -7.10
CA MET A 288 10.65 2.38 -7.49
C MET A 288 10.83 1.77 -8.89
N HIS A 289 10.77 2.61 -9.90
CA HIS A 289 11.11 2.24 -11.27
C HIS A 289 12.33 3.05 -11.76
N PRO A 290 13.07 2.57 -12.80
CA PRO A 290 14.30 3.23 -13.24
C PRO A 290 14.19 4.73 -13.56
N GLY A 291 12.99 5.21 -13.92
CA GLY A 291 12.74 6.63 -14.21
C GLY A 291 12.77 7.54 -12.98
N ASN A 292 12.58 6.99 -11.76
CA ASN A 292 12.56 7.75 -10.50
C ASN A 292 13.87 7.62 -9.70
N ILE A 293 14.87 6.95 -10.28
CA ILE A 293 16.13 6.64 -9.60
C ILE A 293 17.32 7.17 -10.39
N PHE A 294 18.15 7.93 -9.73
CA PHE A 294 19.42 8.41 -10.26
C PHE A 294 20.58 7.84 -9.43
N VAL A 295 21.74 7.77 -10.05
CA VAL A 295 23.01 7.37 -9.44
C VAL A 295 23.90 8.59 -9.32
N LEU A 296 24.32 8.88 -8.11
CA LEU A 296 25.34 9.86 -7.81
C LEU A 296 26.70 9.12 -7.81
N ALA A 297 27.52 9.41 -8.79
CA ALA A 297 28.79 8.72 -9.05
C ALA A 297 30.00 9.63 -8.77
N GLU A 298 29.90 10.54 -7.80
CA GLU A 298 31.03 11.35 -7.34
C GLU A 298 32.20 10.46 -6.85
N ASN A 299 31.87 9.35 -6.24
CA ASN A 299 32.81 8.25 -5.97
C ASN A 299 32.27 6.98 -6.65
N PRO A 300 32.85 6.56 -7.80
CA PRO A 300 32.41 5.39 -8.53
C PRO A 300 32.48 4.06 -7.74
N ASP A 301 33.40 3.95 -6.79
CA ASP A 301 33.53 2.75 -5.93
C ASP A 301 32.43 2.66 -4.88
N GLU A 302 31.88 3.80 -4.46
CA GLU A 302 30.79 3.90 -3.50
C GLU A 302 29.63 4.72 -4.05
N PRO A 303 28.95 4.22 -5.11
CA PRO A 303 27.84 4.94 -5.74
C PRO A 303 26.64 5.04 -4.80
N ARG A 304 25.96 6.19 -4.86
CA ARG A 304 24.77 6.47 -4.05
C ARG A 304 23.53 6.51 -4.92
N TYR A 305 22.42 6.08 -4.38
CA TYR A 305 21.09 6.29 -4.98
C TYR A 305 20.58 7.70 -4.70
N ALA A 306 19.83 8.27 -5.64
CA ALA A 306 18.99 9.42 -5.41
C ALA A 306 17.58 9.12 -5.94
N ALA A 307 16.57 9.30 -5.11
CA ALA A 307 15.16 9.13 -5.49
C ALA A 307 14.53 10.52 -5.72
N VAL A 308 13.64 10.65 -6.71
CA VAL A 308 13.13 11.97 -7.13
C VAL A 308 11.60 12.09 -7.20
N ASP A 309 10.84 11.01 -7.11
CA ASP A 309 9.37 11.02 -7.07
C ASP A 309 8.92 10.31 -5.79
N PHE A 310 8.05 10.95 -5.00
CA PHE A 310 7.57 10.43 -3.70
C PHE A 310 6.04 10.40 -3.64
N GLY A 311 5.39 10.38 -4.79
CA GLY A 311 3.93 10.39 -4.91
C GLY A 311 3.28 9.16 -4.27
N ILE A 312 3.89 7.98 -4.43
CA ILE A 312 3.35 6.73 -3.90
C ILE A 312 4.30 6.12 -2.87
N MET A 313 3.93 6.27 -1.60
CA MET A 313 4.64 5.65 -0.47
C MET A 313 3.76 4.61 0.20
N GLY A 314 4.37 3.54 0.70
CA GLY A 314 3.69 2.46 1.41
C GLY A 314 4.10 2.39 2.88
N THR A 315 3.16 1.93 3.69
CA THR A 315 3.39 1.54 5.09
C THR A 315 2.70 0.22 5.35
N LEU A 316 3.24 -0.59 6.25
CA LEU A 316 2.62 -1.83 6.69
C LEU A 316 2.02 -1.66 8.09
N ASP A 317 0.98 -2.41 8.40
CA ASP A 317 0.59 -2.57 9.79
C ASP A 317 1.77 -3.21 10.56
N PRO A 318 2.05 -2.80 11.81
CA PRO A 318 3.15 -3.36 12.59
C PRO A 318 3.09 -4.89 12.77
N ARG A 319 1.88 -5.47 12.75
CA ARG A 319 1.68 -6.93 12.79
C ARG A 319 2.07 -7.56 11.46
N ASP A 320 1.61 -6.98 10.34
CA ASP A 320 1.94 -7.48 9.01
C ASP A 320 3.44 -7.40 8.72
N GLN A 321 4.10 -6.32 9.18
CA GLN A 321 5.54 -6.17 9.09
C GLN A 321 6.28 -7.30 9.82
N ASP A 322 5.81 -7.67 11.02
CA ASP A 322 6.34 -8.79 11.80
C ASP A 322 6.15 -10.12 11.09
N TYR A 323 4.94 -10.38 10.63
CA TYR A 323 4.62 -11.61 9.90
C TYR A 323 5.45 -11.75 8.64
N LEU A 324 5.61 -10.68 7.86
CA LEU A 324 6.45 -10.68 6.67
C LEU A 324 7.91 -11.01 7.00
N ALA A 325 8.49 -10.36 8.00
CA ALA A 325 9.87 -10.63 8.38
C ALA A 325 10.07 -12.08 8.84
N GLN A 326 9.15 -12.59 9.66
CA GLN A 326 9.18 -13.99 10.11
C GLN A 326 8.99 -14.96 8.94
N ASN A 327 8.07 -14.68 8.00
CA ASN A 327 7.87 -15.49 6.82
C ASN A 327 9.10 -15.51 5.93
N PHE A 328 9.73 -14.35 5.68
CA PHE A 328 10.96 -14.31 4.90
C PHE A 328 12.07 -15.14 5.55
N LEU A 329 12.28 -15.00 6.85
CA LEU A 329 13.28 -15.79 7.58
C LEU A 329 12.95 -17.28 7.57
N ALA A 330 11.68 -17.66 7.76
CA ALA A 330 11.24 -19.04 7.71
C ALA A 330 11.43 -19.65 6.30
N VAL A 331 11.17 -18.88 5.24
CA VAL A 331 11.46 -19.29 3.85
C VAL A 331 12.96 -19.45 3.63
N PHE A 332 13.80 -18.53 4.14
CA PHE A 332 15.26 -18.66 4.09
C PHE A 332 15.76 -19.95 4.78
N ASP A 333 15.15 -20.26 5.93
CA ASP A 333 15.51 -21.42 6.73
C ASP A 333 14.83 -22.71 6.25
N ARG A 334 14.02 -22.66 5.16
CA ARG A 334 13.19 -23.75 4.59
C ARG A 334 12.21 -24.37 5.60
N ASP A 335 11.79 -23.58 6.58
CA ASP A 335 10.81 -23.99 7.59
C ASP A 335 9.37 -23.73 7.09
N TYR A 336 8.91 -24.60 6.20
CA TYR A 336 7.59 -24.46 5.56
C TYR A 336 6.43 -24.62 6.54
N ARG A 337 6.62 -25.39 7.61
CA ARG A 337 5.63 -25.51 8.67
C ARG A 337 5.43 -24.18 9.38
N LYS A 338 6.52 -23.49 9.71
CA LYS A 338 6.46 -22.15 10.31
C LYS A 338 5.80 -21.14 9.37
N VAL A 339 6.11 -21.17 8.06
CA VAL A 339 5.44 -20.32 7.06
C VAL A 339 3.92 -20.55 7.08
N ALA A 340 3.48 -21.81 7.05
CA ALA A 340 2.06 -22.16 7.08
C ALA A 340 1.39 -21.69 8.39
N THR A 341 2.01 -21.94 9.53
CA THR A 341 1.51 -21.50 10.84
C THR A 341 1.35 -19.99 10.92
N LEU A 342 2.35 -19.23 10.43
CA LEU A 342 2.30 -17.78 10.42
C LEU A 342 1.13 -17.25 9.58
N HIS A 343 0.83 -17.87 8.44
CA HIS A 343 -0.29 -17.44 7.59
C HIS A 343 -1.65 -17.68 8.25
N VAL A 344 -1.82 -18.79 8.99
CA VAL A 344 -3.04 -19.07 9.76
C VAL A 344 -3.15 -18.11 10.94
N ASP A 345 -2.07 -17.93 11.71
CA ASP A 345 -2.05 -17.08 12.91
C ASP A 345 -2.27 -15.59 12.58
N SER A 346 -1.86 -15.13 11.38
CA SER A 346 -2.07 -13.74 10.94
C SER A 346 -3.52 -13.43 10.59
N GLY A 347 -4.34 -14.45 10.34
CA GLY A 347 -5.69 -14.29 9.83
C GLY A 347 -5.75 -13.94 8.32
N TRP A 348 -4.63 -14.10 7.61
CA TRP A 348 -4.60 -13.92 6.14
C TRP A 348 -5.34 -15.04 5.43
N VAL A 349 -5.44 -16.18 6.06
CA VAL A 349 -6.27 -17.32 5.64
C VAL A 349 -7.33 -17.63 6.70
N PRO A 350 -8.46 -18.27 6.35
CA PRO A 350 -9.46 -18.72 7.30
C PRO A 350 -8.85 -19.63 8.37
N HIS A 351 -9.34 -19.52 9.61
CA HIS A 351 -8.82 -20.29 10.76
C HIS A 351 -9.09 -21.81 10.69
N ASP A 352 -9.99 -22.26 9.81
CA ASP A 352 -10.33 -23.65 9.58
C ASP A 352 -9.37 -24.35 8.60
N VAL A 353 -8.43 -23.60 8.00
CA VAL A 353 -7.39 -24.15 7.14
C VAL A 353 -6.40 -24.99 7.95
N ARG A 354 -6.21 -26.23 7.52
CA ARG A 354 -5.25 -27.14 8.16
C ARG A 354 -3.82 -26.74 7.81
N VAL A 355 -3.00 -26.54 8.85
CA VAL A 355 -1.59 -26.14 8.69
C VAL A 355 -0.81 -27.15 7.84
N GLU A 356 -1.10 -28.46 7.99
CA GLU A 356 -0.42 -29.53 7.24
C GLU A 356 -0.70 -29.47 5.73
N GLU A 357 -1.93 -29.12 5.34
CA GLU A 357 -2.30 -28.98 3.93
C GLU A 357 -1.63 -27.76 3.30
N MET A 358 -1.59 -26.66 4.04
CA MET A 358 -0.90 -25.44 3.61
C MET A 358 0.61 -25.64 3.54
N GLU A 359 1.23 -26.32 4.53
CA GLU A 359 2.64 -26.69 4.52
C GLU A 359 3.00 -27.50 3.27
N ALA A 360 2.19 -28.52 2.95
CA ALA A 360 2.39 -29.35 1.77
C ALA A 360 2.31 -28.54 0.47
N ALA A 361 1.35 -27.60 0.37
CA ALA A 361 1.21 -26.72 -0.79
C ALA A 361 2.41 -25.78 -0.93
N ILE A 362 2.85 -25.15 0.17
CA ILE A 362 4.02 -24.25 0.20
C ILE A 362 5.29 -25.02 -0.17
N ARG A 363 5.49 -26.20 0.42
CA ARG A 363 6.63 -27.09 0.12
C ARG A 363 6.69 -27.44 -1.36
N THR A 364 5.56 -27.86 -1.95
CA THR A 364 5.48 -28.23 -3.36
C THR A 364 5.93 -27.09 -4.29
N ILE A 365 5.70 -25.86 -3.89
CA ILE A 365 6.08 -24.67 -4.68
C ILE A 365 7.52 -24.25 -4.41
N CYS A 366 7.93 -24.25 -3.15
CA CYS A 366 9.21 -23.69 -2.75
C CYS A 366 10.37 -24.69 -2.99
N GLU A 367 10.19 -25.99 -2.72
CA GLU A 367 11.26 -26.98 -2.80
C GLU A 367 11.92 -27.05 -4.19
N PRO A 368 11.18 -27.09 -5.32
CA PRO A 368 11.81 -27.10 -6.65
C PRO A 368 12.57 -25.82 -6.98
N ILE A 369 12.27 -24.73 -6.27
CA ILE A 369 12.93 -23.44 -6.46
C ILE A 369 14.27 -23.45 -5.74
N PHE A 370 14.31 -24.01 -4.53
CA PHE A 370 15.52 -24.07 -3.70
C PHE A 370 16.53 -25.15 -4.10
N ASP A 371 16.21 -25.99 -5.07
CA ASP A 371 17.18 -26.88 -5.73
C ASP A 371 18.17 -26.12 -6.62
N LYS A 372 17.85 -24.86 -6.94
CA LYS A 372 18.73 -23.98 -7.70
C LYS A 372 19.64 -23.18 -6.75
N PRO A 373 20.82 -22.72 -7.23
CA PRO A 373 21.61 -21.76 -6.48
C PRO A 373 20.78 -20.53 -6.13
N LEU A 374 20.90 -20.00 -4.90
CA LEU A 374 20.09 -18.85 -4.41
C LEU A 374 20.16 -17.65 -5.35
N LYS A 375 21.31 -17.41 -5.97
CA LYS A 375 21.50 -16.34 -6.96
C LYS A 375 20.59 -16.47 -8.20
N ASP A 376 20.20 -17.69 -8.56
CA ASP A 376 19.36 -17.98 -9.72
C ASP A 376 17.86 -17.97 -9.39
N ILE A 377 17.53 -17.82 -8.10
CA ILE A 377 16.15 -17.78 -7.62
C ILE A 377 15.66 -16.34 -7.64
N SER A 378 14.57 -16.09 -8.39
CA SER A 378 13.87 -14.80 -8.32
C SER A 378 12.99 -14.75 -7.07
N PHE A 379 13.29 -13.80 -6.19
CA PHE A 379 12.51 -13.57 -4.98
C PHE A 379 11.07 -13.18 -5.30
N GLY A 380 10.89 -12.31 -6.30
CA GLY A 380 9.58 -11.90 -6.75
C GLY A 380 8.75 -13.07 -7.30
N VAL A 381 9.38 -14.00 -8.05
CA VAL A 381 8.70 -15.21 -8.56
C VAL A 381 8.30 -16.15 -7.42
N VAL A 382 9.14 -16.31 -6.39
CA VAL A 382 8.79 -17.09 -5.19
C VAL A 382 7.54 -16.52 -4.53
N LEU A 383 7.53 -15.21 -4.30
CA LEU A 383 6.42 -14.51 -3.65
C LEU A 383 5.13 -14.60 -4.49
N LEU A 384 5.24 -14.47 -5.82
CA LEU A 384 4.10 -14.63 -6.72
C LEU A 384 3.49 -16.03 -6.62
N ARG A 385 4.31 -17.07 -6.70
CA ARG A 385 3.85 -18.46 -6.59
C ARG A 385 3.26 -18.78 -5.21
N LEU A 386 3.84 -18.18 -4.16
CA LEU A 386 3.28 -18.29 -2.82
C LEU A 386 1.88 -17.66 -2.75
N PHE A 387 1.68 -16.49 -3.34
CA PHE A 387 0.35 -15.88 -3.42
C PHE A 387 -0.65 -16.70 -4.24
N GLU A 388 -0.19 -17.34 -5.32
CA GLU A 388 -1.02 -18.26 -6.11
C GLU A 388 -1.45 -19.49 -5.29
N ALA A 389 -0.55 -20.06 -4.47
CA ALA A 389 -0.87 -21.14 -3.56
C ALA A 389 -1.89 -20.72 -2.50
N LEU A 390 -1.68 -19.54 -1.90
CA LEU A 390 -2.55 -19.01 -0.85
C LEU A 390 -3.97 -18.73 -1.35
N ARG A 391 -4.16 -18.45 -2.64
CA ARG A 391 -5.51 -18.31 -3.24
C ARG A 391 -6.36 -19.58 -3.12
N ARG A 392 -5.76 -20.77 -3.09
CA ARG A 392 -6.49 -22.04 -2.90
C ARG A 392 -7.12 -22.13 -1.51
N PHE A 393 -6.61 -21.34 -0.58
CA PHE A 393 -7.05 -21.29 0.81
C PHE A 393 -7.86 -20.03 1.11
N ASP A 394 -8.45 -19.38 0.09
CA ASP A 394 -9.23 -18.12 0.22
C ASP A 394 -8.49 -17.01 0.97
N ALA A 395 -7.16 -16.92 0.77
CA ALA A 395 -6.33 -15.92 1.41
C ALA A 395 -6.74 -14.50 0.99
N ARG A 396 -6.83 -13.60 1.98
CA ARG A 396 -7.09 -12.18 1.79
C ARG A 396 -5.77 -11.43 1.71
N ILE A 397 -5.32 -11.12 0.50
CA ILE A 397 -4.10 -10.36 0.28
C ILE A 397 -4.39 -8.87 0.46
N GLN A 398 -3.65 -8.21 1.34
CA GLN A 398 -3.77 -6.78 1.56
C GLN A 398 -3.18 -5.97 0.39
N PRO A 399 -3.77 -4.82 0.00
CA PRO A 399 -3.25 -3.97 -1.09
C PRO A 399 -1.80 -3.55 -0.90
N GLN A 400 -1.37 -3.28 0.34
CA GLN A 400 -0.01 -2.89 0.69
C GLN A 400 1.03 -3.97 0.35
N LEU A 401 0.65 -5.25 0.50
CA LEU A 401 1.52 -6.38 0.13
C LEU A 401 1.71 -6.50 -1.38
N ILE A 402 0.70 -6.12 -2.16
CA ILE A 402 0.79 -6.09 -3.62
C ILE A 402 1.73 -4.97 -4.08
N LEU A 403 1.65 -3.79 -3.44
CA LEU A 403 2.59 -2.70 -3.69
C LEU A 403 4.03 -3.09 -3.34
N LEU A 404 4.21 -3.74 -2.19
CA LEU A 404 5.50 -4.27 -1.76
C LEU A 404 6.06 -5.29 -2.77
N GLN A 405 5.23 -6.21 -3.24
CA GLN A 405 5.60 -7.19 -4.26
C GLN A 405 6.04 -6.51 -5.57
N LYS A 406 5.27 -5.53 -6.07
CA LYS A 406 5.62 -4.73 -7.25
C LYS A 406 7.00 -4.09 -7.09
N THR A 407 7.23 -3.43 -5.96
CA THR A 407 8.49 -2.75 -5.68
C THR A 407 9.65 -3.75 -5.61
N LEU A 408 9.44 -4.88 -4.99
CA LEU A 408 10.44 -5.94 -4.90
C LEU A 408 10.81 -6.50 -6.28
N PHE A 409 9.83 -6.72 -7.17
CA PHE A 409 10.07 -7.12 -8.56
C PHE A 409 10.91 -6.09 -9.32
N ASN A 410 10.59 -4.81 -9.16
CA ASN A 410 11.32 -3.74 -9.83
C ASN A 410 12.78 -3.68 -9.35
N ILE A 411 13.00 -3.80 -8.05
CA ILE A 411 14.35 -3.78 -7.45
C ILE A 411 15.14 -5.02 -7.86
N GLU A 412 14.51 -6.19 -7.85
CA GLU A 412 15.15 -7.42 -8.32
C GLU A 412 15.53 -7.33 -9.80
N GLY A 413 14.58 -6.88 -10.66
CA GLY A 413 14.82 -6.71 -12.09
C GLY A 413 15.96 -5.73 -12.35
N LEU A 414 15.93 -4.57 -11.70
CA LEU A 414 16.97 -3.57 -11.79
C LEU A 414 18.32 -4.08 -11.25
N GLY A 415 18.31 -4.72 -10.08
CA GLY A 415 19.50 -5.27 -9.45
C GLY A 415 20.20 -6.31 -10.34
N ARG A 416 19.43 -7.22 -10.97
CA ARG A 416 19.98 -8.21 -11.93
C ARG A 416 20.45 -7.59 -13.25
N GLN A 417 19.83 -6.50 -13.67
CA GLN A 417 20.29 -5.76 -14.85
C GLN A 417 21.64 -5.07 -14.60
N LEU A 418 21.84 -4.55 -13.39
CA LEU A 418 23.09 -3.93 -12.96
C LEU A 418 24.18 -5.00 -12.69
N TYR A 419 23.83 -6.04 -11.94
CA TYR A 419 24.73 -7.11 -11.53
C TYR A 419 24.01 -8.47 -11.59
N PRO A 420 24.15 -9.25 -12.69
CA PRO A 420 23.44 -10.52 -12.90
C PRO A 420 23.66 -11.57 -11.80
N GLU A 421 24.81 -11.50 -11.09
CA GLU A 421 25.15 -12.41 -9.99
C GLU A 421 24.61 -11.94 -8.63
N LEU A 422 23.74 -10.92 -8.60
CA LEU A 422 23.17 -10.42 -7.36
C LEU A 422 22.40 -11.51 -6.61
N ASP A 423 22.84 -11.78 -5.41
CA ASP A 423 22.16 -12.65 -4.46
C ASP A 423 21.39 -11.79 -3.45
N ILE A 424 20.10 -11.57 -3.76
CA ILE A 424 19.19 -10.78 -2.91
C ILE A 424 19.04 -11.42 -1.54
N TRP A 425 19.01 -12.77 -1.48
CA TRP A 425 18.86 -13.53 -0.26
C TRP A 425 20.02 -13.29 0.71
N LYS A 426 21.23 -13.33 0.18
CA LYS A 426 22.46 -13.06 0.94
C LYS A 426 22.51 -11.62 1.45
N THR A 427 22.04 -10.66 0.66
CA THR A 427 22.04 -9.24 1.03
C THR A 427 20.92 -8.91 2.03
N ALA A 428 19.74 -9.50 1.88
CA ALA A 428 18.56 -9.20 2.71
C ALA A 428 18.60 -9.88 4.09
N ASN A 429 19.12 -11.12 4.17
CA ASN A 429 19.08 -11.95 5.38
C ASN A 429 19.73 -11.27 6.61
N PRO A 430 20.94 -10.69 6.54
CA PRO A 430 21.54 -10.01 7.69
C PRO A 430 20.72 -8.83 8.18
N ILE A 431 20.12 -8.04 7.26
CA ILE A 431 19.29 -6.89 7.59
C ILE A 431 18.04 -7.33 8.36
N LEU A 432 17.37 -8.38 7.87
CA LEU A 432 16.18 -8.94 8.52
C LEU A 432 16.49 -9.54 9.89
N ARG A 433 17.58 -10.31 10.02
CA ARG A 433 17.99 -10.91 11.30
C ARG A 433 18.42 -9.85 12.33
N GLU A 434 19.10 -8.80 11.89
CA GLU A 434 19.47 -7.68 12.76
C GLU A 434 18.22 -6.95 13.25
N TRP A 435 17.29 -6.60 12.34
CA TRP A 435 16.04 -5.96 12.69
C TRP A 435 15.19 -6.80 13.66
N MET A 436 15.08 -8.12 13.42
CA MET A 436 14.36 -9.03 14.33
C MET A 436 15.01 -9.07 15.72
N ARG A 437 16.34 -9.13 15.79
CA ARG A 437 17.07 -9.07 17.08
C ARG A 437 16.82 -7.76 17.82
N GLU A 438 16.90 -6.64 17.11
CA GLU A 438 16.62 -5.32 17.69
C GLU A 438 15.18 -5.19 18.20
N LYS A 439 14.21 -5.72 17.44
CA LYS A 439 12.80 -5.64 17.80
C LYS A 439 12.45 -6.48 19.02
N HIS A 440 13.04 -7.68 19.14
CA HIS A 440 12.81 -8.61 20.24
C HIS A 440 13.82 -8.46 21.39
N HIS A 441 14.67 -7.42 21.36
CA HIS A 441 15.60 -7.17 22.47
C HIS A 441 14.82 -6.94 23.78
N PRO A 442 15.14 -7.70 24.87
CA PRO A 442 14.33 -7.70 26.10
C PRO A 442 14.13 -6.31 26.69
N PHE A 443 15.13 -5.44 26.60
CA PHE A 443 15.03 -4.06 27.10
C PHE A 443 14.02 -3.23 26.30
N ARG A 444 13.96 -3.39 24.97
CA ARG A 444 12.96 -2.69 24.13
C ARG A 444 11.55 -3.22 24.37
N VAL A 445 11.42 -4.53 24.58
CA VAL A 445 10.13 -5.15 24.96
C VAL A 445 9.65 -4.61 26.30
N ALA A 446 10.51 -4.59 27.31
CA ALA A 446 10.19 -4.03 28.62
C ALA A 446 9.82 -2.54 28.55
N LYS A 447 10.56 -1.74 27.76
CA LYS A 447 10.24 -0.31 27.55
C LYS A 447 8.89 -0.11 26.86
N ARG A 448 8.52 -0.95 25.88
CA ARG A 448 7.20 -0.89 25.24
C ARG A 448 6.08 -1.28 26.20
N MET A 449 6.26 -2.36 26.96
CA MET A 449 5.31 -2.76 27.99
C MET A 449 5.10 -1.64 29.02
N TRP A 450 6.18 -1.01 29.47
CA TRP A 450 6.11 0.12 30.38
C TRP A 450 5.37 1.33 29.77
N ALA A 451 5.64 1.66 28.50
CA ALA A 451 4.95 2.75 27.80
C ALA A 451 3.45 2.48 27.59
N GLN A 452 3.04 1.21 27.46
CA GLN A 452 1.64 0.80 27.30
C GLN A 452 0.93 0.59 28.65
N LEU A 453 1.66 0.56 29.75
CA LEU A 453 1.09 0.35 31.08
C LEU A 453 -0.06 1.31 31.43
N PRO A 454 0.01 2.62 31.15
CA PRO A 454 -1.10 3.54 31.40
C PRO A 454 -2.38 3.21 30.60
N GLU A 455 -2.23 2.72 29.36
CA GLU A 455 -3.36 2.32 28.53
C GLU A 455 -3.97 1.00 29.01
N LEU A 456 -3.13 0.05 29.41
CA LEU A 456 -3.57 -1.21 30.02
C LEU A 456 -4.32 -0.96 31.32
N LEU A 457 -3.83 -0.06 32.17
CA LEU A 457 -4.53 0.32 33.42
C LEU A 457 -5.89 0.96 33.12
N ARG A 458 -5.99 1.88 32.15
CA ARG A 458 -7.27 2.46 31.71
C ARG A 458 -8.22 1.41 31.14
N ALA A 459 -7.71 0.48 30.32
CA ALA A 459 -8.50 -0.62 29.80
C ALA A 459 -9.02 -1.54 30.91
N MET A 460 -8.21 -1.80 31.93
CA MET A 460 -8.63 -2.57 33.13
C MET A 460 -9.69 -1.83 33.95
N GLU A 461 -9.62 -0.51 34.07
CA GLU A 461 -10.65 0.31 34.71
C GLU A 461 -11.97 0.30 33.91
N ALA A 462 -11.91 0.27 32.59
CA ALA A 462 -13.08 0.24 31.72
C ALA A 462 -13.69 -1.18 31.53
N ALA A 463 -12.89 -2.22 31.72
CA ALA A 463 -13.29 -3.62 31.51
C ALA A 463 -14.54 -4.05 32.32
N PRO A 464 -14.72 -3.68 33.61
CA PRO A 464 -15.92 -4.05 34.37
C PRO A 464 -17.20 -3.45 33.80
N VAL A 465 -17.11 -2.22 33.25
CA VAL A 465 -18.26 -1.52 32.63
C VAL A 465 -18.64 -2.19 31.31
N ALA A 466 -17.66 -2.49 30.49
CA ALA A 466 -17.87 -3.17 29.23
C ALA A 466 -18.43 -4.59 29.42
N LEU A 467 -17.89 -5.35 30.37
CA LEU A 467 -18.38 -6.69 30.70
C LEU A 467 -19.83 -6.65 31.20
N ARG A 468 -20.15 -5.68 32.05
CA ARG A 468 -21.53 -5.48 32.55
C ARG A 468 -22.49 -5.15 31.41
N GLN A 469 -22.08 -4.29 30.45
CA GLN A 469 -22.90 -3.97 29.29
C GLN A 469 -23.14 -5.21 28.41
N HIS A 470 -22.11 -6.03 28.17
CA HIS A 470 -22.25 -7.28 27.43
C HIS A 470 -23.12 -8.32 28.14
N LEU A 471 -22.98 -8.47 29.46
CA LEU A 471 -23.82 -9.39 30.25
C LEU A 471 -25.28 -8.93 30.31
N VAL A 472 -25.54 -7.63 30.43
CA VAL A 472 -26.90 -7.06 30.37
C VAL A 472 -27.49 -7.21 28.96
N ALA A 473 -26.72 -6.99 27.92
CA ALA A 473 -27.16 -7.19 26.55
C ALA A 473 -27.44 -8.68 26.20
N ALA A 474 -26.65 -9.59 26.76
CA ALA A 474 -26.87 -11.03 26.62
C ALA A 474 -28.04 -11.58 27.45
N ALA A 475 -28.38 -10.91 28.54
CA ALA A 475 -29.50 -11.28 29.43
C ALA A 475 -30.86 -10.71 28.97
N GLN A 476 -30.89 -9.81 27.98
CA GLN A 476 -32.15 -9.33 27.40
C GLN A 476 -32.71 -10.42 26.45
N PRO A 477 -33.93 -10.94 26.73
CA PRO A 477 -34.58 -11.84 25.75
C PRO A 477 -34.81 -11.07 24.46
N ARG A 478 -34.46 -11.72 23.30
CA ARG A 478 -34.79 -11.19 21.97
C ARG A 478 -36.30 -10.93 21.93
N ARG A 479 -36.70 -9.67 22.10
CA ARG A 479 -38.07 -9.24 21.85
C ARG A 479 -38.35 -9.38 20.37
N SER A 480 -39.35 -10.15 20.04
CA SER A 480 -39.99 -10.18 18.73
C SER A 480 -40.56 -8.80 18.41
N ASP A 481 -40.58 -8.42 17.14
CA ASP A 481 -40.98 -7.11 16.58
C ASP A 481 -42.48 -6.71 16.81
N ALA A 482 -43.07 -7.08 17.93
CA ALA A 482 -44.51 -6.83 18.21
C ALA A 482 -44.79 -5.80 19.31
N ASP A 483 -43.83 -5.26 20.04
CA ASP A 483 -44.08 -4.37 21.21
C ASP A 483 -43.38 -3.01 21.09
N PHE A 484 -43.54 -2.32 20.01
CA PHE A 484 -43.20 -0.89 19.90
C PHE A 484 -44.44 -0.03 20.13
N ALA A 485 -44.93 0.04 21.36
CA ALA A 485 -45.78 1.15 21.82
C ALA A 485 -46.17 0.96 23.30
N SER A 486 -45.31 1.29 24.21
CA SER A 486 -45.61 1.79 25.58
C SER A 486 -44.37 1.61 26.46
N ASP A 487 -43.87 2.71 26.95
CA ASP A 487 -43.13 2.92 28.22
C ASP A 487 -41.92 3.82 28.06
N ALA A 488 -42.20 5.07 27.74
CA ALA A 488 -41.33 6.19 28.02
C ALA A 488 -41.75 6.84 29.33
N HIS A 489 -41.54 6.21 30.47
CA HIS A 489 -41.47 6.85 31.82
C HIS A 489 -41.28 5.79 32.88
N GLN A 490 -40.09 5.69 33.39
CA GLN A 490 -39.65 5.29 34.72
C GLN A 490 -38.31 4.55 34.68
N GLN A 491 -37.23 5.26 34.93
CA GLN A 491 -36.09 4.72 35.68
C GLN A 491 -35.00 5.76 35.90
N GLN A 492 -35.20 6.58 36.88
CA GLN A 492 -34.13 7.14 37.69
C GLN A 492 -34.35 6.62 39.11
N ARG A 493 -33.38 5.84 39.59
CA ARG A 493 -32.97 5.51 40.95
C ARG A 493 -32.76 4.01 41.13
N GLY A 494 -31.50 3.63 41.24
CA GLY A 494 -31.08 2.30 41.67
C GLY A 494 -29.59 2.25 41.96
N GLY A 495 -29.22 2.34 43.24
CA GLY A 495 -27.84 2.36 43.72
C GLY A 495 -27.09 1.06 43.45
N ALA A 496 -25.80 1.17 43.21
CA ALA A 496 -24.86 0.08 42.98
C ALA A 496 -24.81 -0.87 44.17
N SER A 497 -25.13 -2.15 43.97
CA SER A 497 -25.17 -3.15 45.02
C SER A 497 -23.75 -3.63 45.41
N ARG A 498 -23.57 -3.98 46.69
CA ARG A 498 -22.32 -4.49 47.30
C ARG A 498 -21.76 -5.77 46.65
N GLN A 499 -22.49 -6.40 45.77
CA GLN A 499 -22.10 -7.64 45.09
C GLN A 499 -21.04 -7.42 43.96
N ASP A 500 -20.99 -6.21 43.40
CA ASP A 500 -20.08 -5.89 42.25
C ASP A 500 -18.60 -5.83 42.65
N ARG A 501 -18.27 -5.60 43.92
CA ARG A 501 -16.86 -5.49 44.39
C ARG A 501 -16.10 -6.82 44.45
N ARG A 502 -16.79 -7.97 44.38
CA ARG A 502 -16.17 -9.31 44.46
C ARG A 502 -15.89 -9.93 43.07
N ILE A 503 -16.54 -9.44 42.03
CA ILE A 503 -16.43 -10.02 40.69
C ILE A 503 -15.08 -9.67 40.06
N VAL A 504 -14.58 -8.47 40.23
CA VAL A 504 -13.33 -8.01 39.58
C VAL A 504 -12.10 -8.77 40.10
N PRO A 505 -11.87 -8.96 41.40
CA PRO A 505 -10.76 -9.78 41.90
C PRO A 505 -10.84 -11.24 41.44
N ALA A 506 -12.04 -11.81 41.35
CA ALA A 506 -12.24 -13.17 40.85
C ALA A 506 -11.88 -13.31 39.36
N LEU A 507 -12.18 -12.29 38.55
CA LEU A 507 -11.82 -12.26 37.12
C LEU A 507 -10.31 -12.09 36.92
N VAL A 508 -9.64 -11.28 37.73
CA VAL A 508 -8.17 -11.13 37.69
C VAL A 508 -7.48 -12.44 38.05
N LEU A 509 -8.01 -13.14 39.05
CA LEU A 509 -7.52 -14.45 39.47
C LEU A 509 -7.72 -15.49 38.37
N LEU A 510 -8.87 -15.51 37.70
CA LEU A 510 -9.18 -16.39 36.58
C LEU A 510 -8.27 -16.09 35.37
N ALA A 511 -8.06 -14.80 35.05
CA ALA A 511 -7.14 -14.39 33.97
C ALA A 511 -5.69 -14.82 34.25
N GLY A 512 -5.24 -14.76 35.52
CA GLY A 512 -3.94 -15.26 35.95
C GLY A 512 -3.80 -16.77 35.77
N VAL A 513 -4.83 -17.54 36.13
CA VAL A 513 -4.88 -19.01 35.95
C VAL A 513 -4.88 -19.37 34.45
N ILE A 514 -5.62 -18.64 33.62
CA ILE A 514 -5.64 -18.80 32.17
C ILE A 514 -4.26 -18.49 31.59
N ALA A 515 -3.60 -17.42 32.08
CA ALA A 515 -2.24 -17.07 31.64
C ALA A 515 -1.20 -18.14 32.01
N LEU A 516 -1.37 -18.84 33.12
CA LEU A 516 -0.51 -19.97 33.53
C LEU A 516 -0.69 -21.19 32.64
N SER A 517 -1.87 -21.38 32.05
CA SER A 517 -2.17 -22.50 31.14
C SER A 517 -1.80 -22.19 29.67
N ALA A 518 -1.45 -20.95 29.35
CA ALA A 518 -1.05 -20.55 28.01
C ALA A 518 0.46 -20.73 27.79
N GLU A 519 0.87 -21.69 26.98
CA GLU A 519 2.29 -22.02 26.68
C GLU A 519 3.13 -20.84 26.16
N ARG A 520 2.52 -19.71 25.75
CA ARG A 520 3.18 -18.54 25.18
C ARG A 520 3.45 -17.40 26.16
N ILE A 521 2.96 -17.47 27.38
CA ILE A 521 3.16 -16.44 28.41
C ILE A 521 4.19 -16.94 29.43
N PRO A 522 5.23 -16.14 29.76
CA PRO A 522 6.17 -16.53 30.80
C PRO A 522 5.43 -16.84 32.11
N ALA A 523 5.65 -18.02 32.68
CA ALA A 523 4.96 -18.50 33.87
C ALA A 523 4.99 -17.48 35.03
N ALA A 524 6.07 -16.69 35.13
CA ALA A 524 6.19 -15.61 36.11
C ALA A 524 5.06 -14.56 36.02
N VAL A 525 4.59 -14.22 34.81
CA VAL A 525 3.50 -13.24 34.62
C VAL A 525 2.17 -13.82 35.09
N GLY A 526 1.90 -15.08 34.77
CA GLY A 526 0.72 -15.80 35.25
C GLY A 526 0.69 -15.91 36.80
N TRP A 527 1.81 -16.26 37.43
CA TRP A 527 1.93 -16.32 38.87
C TRP A 527 1.73 -14.98 39.56
N ILE A 528 2.31 -13.88 39.02
CA ILE A 528 2.13 -12.51 39.50
C ILE A 528 0.65 -12.10 39.45
N ALA A 529 0.00 -12.31 38.29
CA ALA A 529 -1.42 -11.97 38.12
C ALA A 529 -2.32 -12.79 39.06
N THR A 530 -2.05 -14.08 39.25
CA THR A 530 -2.78 -14.96 40.15
C THR A 530 -2.60 -14.51 41.62
N ALA A 531 -1.36 -14.19 42.03
CA ALA A 531 -1.07 -13.71 43.38
C ALA A 531 -1.75 -12.37 43.69
N LEU A 532 -1.68 -11.40 42.75
CA LEU A 532 -2.35 -10.10 42.88
C LEU A 532 -3.88 -10.24 42.97
N GLY A 533 -4.47 -11.09 42.12
CA GLY A 533 -5.90 -11.39 42.16
C GLY A 533 -6.33 -12.03 43.47
N ALA A 534 -5.55 -12.97 43.99
CA ALA A 534 -5.81 -13.62 45.25
C ALA A 534 -5.71 -12.66 46.47
N ILE A 535 -4.66 -11.82 46.51
CA ILE A 535 -4.47 -10.80 47.52
C ILE A 535 -5.63 -9.79 47.49
N TRP A 536 -6.00 -9.32 46.31
CA TRP A 536 -7.11 -8.36 46.20
C TRP A 536 -8.44 -8.98 46.60
N LEU A 537 -8.71 -10.23 46.21
CA LEU A 537 -9.92 -10.96 46.65
C LEU A 537 -9.95 -11.14 48.16
N ALA A 538 -8.82 -11.48 48.79
CA ALA A 538 -8.70 -11.62 50.24
C ALA A 538 -8.97 -10.27 50.96
N VAL A 539 -8.41 -9.17 50.47
CA VAL A 539 -8.64 -7.82 51.06
C VAL A 539 -10.10 -7.40 50.90
N THR A 540 -10.75 -7.69 49.77
CA THR A 540 -12.18 -7.37 49.59
C THR A 540 -13.11 -8.24 50.46
N LEU A 541 -12.75 -9.50 50.70
CA LEU A 541 -13.49 -10.40 51.57
C LEU A 541 -13.33 -10.05 53.05
N LEU A 542 -12.11 -9.68 53.47
CA LEU A 542 -11.80 -9.29 54.84
C LEU A 542 -12.34 -7.89 55.18
N GLY A 543 -12.32 -6.97 54.21
CA GLY A 543 -12.87 -5.63 54.36
C GLY A 543 -14.41 -5.60 54.56
N THR A 544 -15.12 -6.64 54.09
CA THR A 544 -16.56 -6.77 54.27
C THR A 544 -16.95 -7.37 55.63
N ARG A 545 -16.00 -7.99 56.38
CA ARG A 545 -16.26 -8.49 57.75
C ARG A 545 -16.14 -7.42 58.84
N ARG A 546 -15.47 -6.30 58.60
CA ARG A 546 -15.30 -5.20 59.57
C ARG A 546 -16.42 -4.14 59.56
N SER A 547 -17.43 -4.27 58.71
CA SER A 547 -18.57 -3.33 58.65
C SER A 547 -19.90 -3.95 59.07
N SER A 548 -19.86 -5.06 59.78
CA SER A 548 -21.04 -5.75 60.33
C SER A 548 -20.99 -5.96 61.87
N ASP A 549 -20.13 -5.19 62.58
CA ASP A 549 -20.17 -5.01 63.98
C ASP A 549 -20.50 -3.56 64.36
#